data_8dae05e2aeffc532d43910c32046c7b4
#
_entry.id   8dae05e2aeffc532d43910c32046c7b4
#
_cell.length_a   1.000
_cell.length_b   1.000
_cell.length_c   1.000
_cell.angle_alpha   90.00
_cell.angle_beta   90.00
_cell.angle_gamma   90.00
#
_symmetry.space_group_name_H-M   'P 1'
#
loop_
_entity.id
_entity.type
_entity.pdbx_description
1 polymer ?
#
loop_
_entity_poly.entity_id
_entity_poly.type
_entity_poly.pdbx_seq_one_letter_code
_entity_poly.pdbx_strand_id
1 'polypeptide(L)'
;MAKNSPKILVVANNKGGVGKSLISQLVSTYIAFKKGKKVLVVDFDPQGNMSYRFLKDTRMRDMSSYKPPIHPQYDPSNPEDDNWNGKSSALDMWTENAVIPYPTDLESLDILPSDASLIRDIEAFEYSNSLEEIVKRPYDFFNMNDFIECGYDLVLIDTPPAKGPLTQGAIRAATHVLIPLELSNKSLQGLAGMVDLVNRQNVYRPTSNQAKIVGLLRNKVDYNKRGPQNRIIDTIKANPILNALLIESVELHDSPRAVDIDEDQAPITAPYTELKEDDRFALEAAALGEFVYKEIGLGA
;
A
#
# COMPACT_ATOMS: atom_id res chain seq x y z
N MET A 1 -16.61 8.27 22.71
CA MET A 1 -16.84 8.91 21.40
C MET A 1 -16.75 7.82 20.35
N ALA A 2 -17.68 7.76 19.39
CA ALA A 2 -17.55 6.80 18.28
C ALA A 2 -16.25 7.10 17.51
N LYS A 3 -15.44 6.07 17.24
CA LYS A 3 -14.24 6.22 16.42
C LYS A 3 -14.67 6.43 14.97
N ASN A 4 -13.97 7.30 14.26
CA ASN A 4 -14.22 7.52 12.84
C ASN A 4 -13.62 6.36 12.03
N SER A 5 -14.27 6.00 10.92
CA SER A 5 -13.69 5.05 9.97
C SER A 5 -12.34 5.57 9.46
N PRO A 6 -11.31 4.71 9.33
CA PRO A 6 -10.00 5.12 8.87
C PRO A 6 -10.05 5.63 7.43
N LYS A 7 -9.07 6.43 7.06
CA LYS A 7 -8.77 6.64 5.64
C LYS A 7 -8.10 5.38 5.10
N ILE A 8 -8.50 4.94 3.91
CA ILE A 8 -7.89 3.78 3.26
C ILE A 8 -7.21 4.25 1.99
N LEU A 9 -5.87 4.24 2.00
CA LEU A 9 -5.03 4.61 0.87
C LEU A 9 -4.50 3.35 0.19
N VAL A 10 -4.73 3.24 -1.11
CA VAL A 10 -4.19 2.17 -1.94
C VAL A 10 -3.11 2.73 -2.86
N VAL A 11 -1.94 2.10 -2.88
CA VAL A 11 -0.89 2.39 -3.85
C VAL A 11 -0.94 1.32 -4.94
N ALA A 12 -1.42 1.67 -6.12
CA ALA A 12 -1.71 0.71 -7.18
C ALA A 12 -1.18 1.11 -8.55
N ASN A 13 -0.55 0.18 -9.22
CA ASN A 13 -0.23 0.23 -10.66
C ASN A 13 -0.05 -1.21 -11.16
N ASN A 14 -0.51 -1.49 -12.38
CA ASN A 14 -0.39 -2.80 -13.02
C ASN A 14 1.01 -3.10 -13.57
N LYS A 15 1.95 -2.15 -13.52
CA LYS A 15 3.35 -2.33 -13.92
C LYS A 15 4.20 -2.71 -12.71
N GLY A 16 5.02 -3.76 -12.87
CA GLY A 16 6.05 -4.12 -11.88
C GLY A 16 7.19 -3.09 -11.85
N GLY A 17 7.83 -2.95 -10.71
CA GLY A 17 9.03 -2.12 -10.55
C GLY A 17 8.81 -0.60 -10.55
N VAL A 18 7.56 -0.12 -10.52
CA VAL A 18 7.27 1.33 -10.46
C VAL A 18 7.44 1.93 -9.07
N GLY A 19 7.85 1.14 -8.07
CA GLY A 19 8.14 1.59 -6.71
C GLY A 19 6.91 1.64 -5.78
N LYS A 20 5.87 0.83 -6.02
CA LYS A 20 4.67 0.79 -5.14
C LYS A 20 5.05 0.58 -3.68
N SER A 21 5.72 -0.51 -3.36
CA SER A 21 6.09 -0.87 -1.98
C SER A 21 6.97 0.18 -1.32
N LEU A 22 7.95 0.74 -2.04
CA LEU A 22 8.77 1.85 -1.53
C LEU A 22 7.90 3.07 -1.17
N ILE A 23 7.01 3.48 -2.07
CA ILE A 23 6.09 4.61 -1.84
C ILE A 23 5.16 4.32 -0.67
N SER A 24 4.62 3.09 -0.59
CA SER A 24 3.81 2.61 0.53
C SER A 24 4.56 2.73 1.85
N GLN A 25 5.81 2.28 1.89
CA GLN A 25 6.69 2.40 3.06
C GLN A 25 6.92 3.87 3.44
N LEU A 26 7.35 4.70 2.48
CA LEU A 26 7.64 6.12 2.75
C LEU A 26 6.42 6.83 3.32
N VAL A 27 5.26 6.69 2.70
CA VAL A 27 4.03 7.37 3.13
C VAL A 27 3.56 6.87 4.49
N SER A 28 3.47 5.55 4.70
CA SER A 28 3.00 4.98 5.97
C SER A 28 3.91 5.36 7.14
N THR A 29 5.22 5.24 6.94
CA THR A 29 6.21 5.61 7.97
C THR A 29 6.19 7.11 8.26
N TYR A 30 6.09 7.97 7.23
CA TYR A 30 5.98 9.42 7.45
C TYR A 30 4.76 9.78 8.30
N ILE A 31 3.60 9.23 7.97
CA ILE A 31 2.34 9.52 8.65
C ILE A 31 2.38 8.99 10.10
N ALA A 32 2.91 7.78 10.32
CA ALA A 32 3.05 7.24 11.66
C ALA A 32 4.09 8.01 12.47
N PHE A 33 5.31 8.18 11.95
CA PHE A 33 6.44 8.74 12.69
C PHE A 33 6.39 10.26 12.82
N LYS A 34 6.13 10.99 11.72
CA LYS A 34 6.14 12.47 11.73
C LYS A 34 4.82 13.10 12.14
N LYS A 35 3.68 12.39 11.94
CA LYS A 35 2.34 12.91 12.25
C LYS A 35 1.71 12.25 13.48
N GLY A 36 2.33 11.20 14.04
CA GLY A 36 1.85 10.50 15.22
C GLY A 36 0.47 9.83 15.01
N LYS A 37 0.15 9.45 13.78
CA LYS A 37 -1.11 8.80 13.44
C LYS A 37 -0.97 7.28 13.58
N LYS A 38 -2.04 6.62 14.03
CA LYS A 38 -2.08 5.16 14.09
C LYS A 38 -2.31 4.58 12.69
N VAL A 39 -1.34 3.86 12.18
CA VAL A 39 -1.31 3.35 10.79
C VAL A 39 -1.32 1.83 10.77
N LEU A 40 -2.17 1.24 9.93
CA LEU A 40 -2.10 -0.16 9.54
C LEU A 40 -1.59 -0.25 8.10
N VAL A 41 -0.50 -0.96 7.89
CA VAL A 41 -0.05 -1.38 6.55
C VAL A 41 -0.64 -2.76 6.25
N VAL A 42 -1.16 -2.95 5.05
CA VAL A 42 -1.68 -4.25 4.57
C VAL A 42 -0.95 -4.62 3.29
N ASP A 43 -0.30 -5.77 3.29
CA ASP A 43 0.48 -6.24 2.15
C ASP A 43 -0.32 -7.28 1.36
N PHE A 44 -0.88 -6.85 0.23
CA PHE A 44 -1.60 -7.73 -0.71
C PHE A 44 -0.68 -8.31 -1.80
N ASP A 45 0.61 -7.94 -1.83
CA ASP A 45 1.53 -8.54 -2.79
C ASP A 45 2.08 -9.87 -2.24
N PRO A 46 1.82 -11.03 -2.89
CA PRO A 46 2.32 -12.34 -2.45
C PRO A 46 3.85 -12.42 -2.39
N GLN A 47 4.57 -11.47 -3.01
CA GLN A 47 6.01 -11.38 -2.86
C GLN A 47 6.42 -10.90 -1.47
N GLY A 48 5.52 -10.27 -0.71
CA GLY A 48 5.72 -9.92 0.68
C GLY A 48 6.79 -8.86 0.93
N ASN A 49 7.05 -7.98 -0.04
CA ASN A 49 8.11 -6.97 0.09
C ASN A 49 7.89 -6.03 1.28
N MET A 50 6.66 -5.57 1.48
CA MET A 50 6.32 -4.76 2.66
C MET A 50 6.43 -5.57 3.94
N SER A 51 5.91 -6.79 3.94
CA SER A 51 5.93 -7.71 5.07
C SER A 51 7.36 -7.98 5.53
N TYR A 52 8.23 -8.31 4.58
CA TYR A 52 9.65 -8.53 4.86
C TYR A 52 10.30 -7.27 5.47
N ARG A 53 10.02 -6.10 4.91
CA ARG A 53 10.62 -4.84 5.33
C ARG A 53 10.21 -4.43 6.74
N PHE A 54 8.95 -4.64 7.11
CA PHE A 54 8.43 -4.22 8.42
C PHE A 54 8.67 -5.26 9.52
N LEU A 55 8.67 -6.54 9.22
CA LEU A 55 8.85 -7.60 10.21
C LEU A 55 10.29 -8.11 10.33
N LYS A 56 11.17 -7.75 9.39
CA LYS A 56 12.63 -8.05 9.41
C LYS A 56 12.97 -9.53 9.68
N ASP A 57 12.09 -10.45 9.31
CA ASP A 57 12.37 -11.88 9.49
C ASP A 57 13.33 -12.39 8.41
N THR A 58 14.61 -12.37 8.73
CA THR A 58 15.70 -12.78 7.81
C THR A 58 15.66 -14.26 7.44
N ARG A 59 14.95 -15.10 8.19
CA ARG A 59 14.82 -16.54 7.91
C ARG A 59 14.03 -16.83 6.63
N MET A 60 13.30 -15.83 6.13
CA MET A 60 12.48 -15.93 4.94
C MET A 60 13.20 -15.51 3.64
N ARG A 61 14.46 -15.03 3.72
CA ARG A 61 15.22 -14.52 2.56
C ARG A 61 15.52 -15.57 1.49
N ASP A 62 15.64 -16.83 1.88
CA ASP A 62 16.02 -17.93 0.97
C ASP A 62 14.82 -18.63 0.32
N MET A 63 13.61 -18.19 0.61
CA MET A 63 12.41 -18.85 0.13
C MET A 63 11.77 -18.05 -1.00
N SER A 64 11.44 -18.73 -2.07
CA SER A 64 10.68 -18.19 -3.21
C SER A 64 9.26 -17.72 -2.83
N SER A 65 8.92 -17.73 -1.55
CA SER A 65 7.57 -17.44 -1.05
C SER A 65 7.62 -16.91 0.39
N TYR A 66 7.03 -15.73 0.62
CA TYR A 66 6.88 -15.15 1.95
C TYR A 66 5.79 -15.87 2.76
N LYS A 67 6.05 -16.08 4.05
CA LYS A 67 5.06 -16.54 5.03
C LYS A 67 5.20 -15.75 6.33
N PRO A 68 4.07 -15.40 7.00
CA PRO A 68 4.12 -14.70 8.27
C PRO A 68 4.92 -15.47 9.34
N PRO A 69 5.72 -14.77 10.17
CA PRO A 69 6.34 -15.38 11.34
C PRO A 69 5.29 -15.72 12.42
N ILE A 70 5.70 -16.34 13.51
CA ILE A 70 4.85 -16.46 14.68
C ILE A 70 4.63 -15.06 15.27
N HIS A 71 3.38 -14.74 15.57
CA HIS A 71 2.99 -13.45 16.12
C HIS A 71 3.58 -13.28 17.54
N PRO A 72 4.13 -12.11 17.90
CA PRO A 72 4.79 -11.92 19.18
C PRO A 72 3.86 -12.02 20.40
N GLN A 73 2.54 -11.88 20.21
CA GLN A 73 1.54 -12.04 21.26
C GLN A 73 0.98 -13.47 21.37
N TYR A 74 1.42 -14.39 20.51
CA TYR A 74 0.94 -15.77 20.58
C TYR A 74 1.54 -16.50 21.77
N ASP A 75 0.68 -17.06 22.60
CA ASP A 75 1.05 -17.92 23.72
C ASP A 75 0.39 -19.30 23.56
N PRO A 76 1.15 -20.34 23.16
CA PRO A 76 0.60 -21.67 22.98
C PRO A 76 0.09 -22.33 24.30
N SER A 77 0.35 -21.72 25.44
CA SER A 77 -0.19 -22.16 26.74
C SER A 77 -1.50 -21.48 27.14
N ASN A 78 -1.92 -20.46 26.39
CA ASN A 78 -3.17 -19.75 26.63
C ASN A 78 -4.35 -20.50 25.97
N PRO A 79 -5.35 -20.98 26.74
CA PRO A 79 -6.51 -21.65 26.16
C PRO A 79 -7.34 -20.79 25.20
N GLU A 80 -7.25 -19.46 25.29
CA GLU A 80 -7.91 -18.54 24.35
C GLU A 80 -7.29 -18.59 22.95
N ASP A 81 -6.04 -19.04 22.85
CA ASP A 81 -5.30 -19.20 21.60
C ASP A 81 -5.42 -20.61 20.98
N ASP A 82 -6.21 -21.52 21.58
CA ASP A 82 -6.35 -22.91 21.14
C ASP A 82 -6.77 -23.05 19.65
N ASN A 83 -7.51 -22.07 19.13
CA ASN A 83 -7.96 -22.03 17.74
C ASN A 83 -7.08 -21.14 16.83
N TRP A 84 -6.03 -20.55 17.37
CA TRP A 84 -5.11 -19.70 16.62
C TRP A 84 -3.72 -20.37 16.52
N ASN A 85 -3.23 -20.54 15.33
CA ASN A 85 -1.91 -21.15 15.08
C ASN A 85 -0.73 -20.18 15.29
N GLY A 86 -0.98 -19.01 15.86
CA GLY A 86 0.01 -17.96 16.11
C GLY A 86 0.44 -17.19 14.87
N LYS A 87 -0.31 -17.29 13.78
CA LYS A 87 -0.02 -16.55 12.55
C LYS A 87 -1.25 -15.82 12.07
N SER A 88 -1.04 -14.68 11.44
CA SER A 88 -2.08 -13.93 10.76
C SER A 88 -1.52 -13.29 9.49
N SER A 89 -2.36 -13.13 8.49
CA SER A 89 -1.99 -12.54 7.20
C SER A 89 -3.17 -11.81 6.57
N ALA A 90 -2.90 -11.10 5.49
CA ALA A 90 -3.94 -10.47 4.69
C ALA A 90 -4.94 -11.49 4.11
N LEU A 91 -4.54 -12.77 3.92
CA LEU A 91 -5.41 -13.85 3.46
C LEU A 91 -6.56 -14.12 4.44
N ASP A 92 -6.34 -13.89 5.73
CA ASP A 92 -7.35 -14.17 6.76
C ASP A 92 -8.61 -13.29 6.63
N MET A 93 -8.54 -12.20 5.86
CA MET A 93 -9.75 -11.44 5.49
C MET A 93 -10.77 -12.28 4.71
N TRP A 94 -10.35 -13.33 4.00
CA TRP A 94 -11.20 -14.22 3.19
C TRP A 94 -11.53 -15.54 3.88
N THR A 95 -11.04 -15.74 5.09
CA THR A 95 -11.27 -16.95 5.89
C THR A 95 -12.09 -16.62 7.14
N GLU A 96 -12.31 -17.62 7.98
CA GLU A 96 -12.92 -17.45 9.32
C GLU A 96 -11.85 -17.21 10.40
N ASN A 97 -10.57 -17.14 10.02
CA ASN A 97 -9.49 -16.91 10.97
C ASN A 97 -9.52 -15.47 11.52
N ALA A 98 -9.01 -15.30 12.72
CA ALA A 98 -8.82 -13.98 13.30
C ALA A 98 -7.76 -13.19 12.51
N VAL A 99 -8.06 -11.94 12.19
CA VAL A 99 -7.13 -11.02 11.53
C VAL A 99 -6.44 -10.19 12.61
N ILE A 100 -5.19 -10.52 12.90
CA ILE A 100 -4.40 -9.92 13.99
C ILE A 100 -3.16 -9.24 13.40
N PRO A 101 -3.14 -7.89 13.32
CA PRO A 101 -1.98 -7.16 12.82
C PRO A 101 -0.75 -7.30 13.73
N TYR A 102 0.43 -7.40 13.12
CA TYR A 102 1.71 -7.46 13.83
C TYR A 102 2.20 -6.07 14.20
N PRO A 103 2.70 -5.87 15.43
CA PRO A 103 3.41 -4.64 15.78
C PRO A 103 4.74 -4.56 14.99
N THR A 104 5.15 -3.34 14.67
CA THR A 104 6.47 -3.07 14.08
C THR A 104 7.40 -2.37 15.08
N ASP A 105 8.62 -2.05 14.65
CA ASP A 105 9.55 -1.25 15.47
C ASP A 105 9.04 0.19 15.73
N LEU A 106 7.99 0.62 15.07
CA LEU A 106 7.35 1.91 15.25
C LEU A 106 5.97 1.73 15.90
N GLU A 107 5.85 2.12 17.18
CA GLU A 107 4.66 1.90 18.03
C GLU A 107 3.32 2.31 17.38
N SER A 108 3.33 3.35 16.55
CA SER A 108 2.13 3.84 15.87
C SER A 108 1.86 3.16 14.52
N LEU A 109 2.62 2.10 14.17
CA LEU A 109 2.48 1.40 12.90
C LEU A 109 2.45 -0.11 13.09
N ASP A 110 1.34 -0.69 12.69
CA ASP A 110 1.14 -2.15 12.62
C ASP A 110 1.13 -2.61 11.16
N ILE A 111 1.41 -3.90 10.95
CA ILE A 111 1.31 -4.52 9.63
C ILE A 111 0.45 -5.79 9.65
N LEU A 112 -0.42 -5.93 8.66
CA LEU A 112 -1.02 -7.20 8.28
C LEU A 112 -0.23 -7.77 7.12
N PRO A 113 0.62 -8.77 7.36
CA PRO A 113 1.57 -9.25 6.37
C PRO A 113 0.89 -10.05 5.26
N SER A 114 1.59 -10.19 4.15
CA SER A 114 1.22 -11.08 3.06
C SER A 114 1.41 -12.56 3.43
N ASP A 115 0.86 -13.43 2.61
CA ASP A 115 1.20 -14.85 2.53
C ASP A 115 1.43 -15.22 1.07
N ALA A 116 2.46 -16.00 0.78
CA ALA A 116 2.78 -16.40 -0.59
C ALA A 116 1.69 -17.25 -1.25
N SER A 117 0.85 -17.90 -0.45
CA SER A 117 -0.30 -18.65 -0.95
C SER A 117 -1.46 -17.74 -1.39
N LEU A 118 -1.44 -16.44 -1.02
CA LEU A 118 -2.55 -15.50 -1.15
C LEU A 118 -3.17 -15.49 -2.56
N ILE A 119 -2.37 -15.42 -3.62
CA ILE A 119 -2.94 -15.45 -5.00
C ILE A 119 -3.58 -16.80 -5.28
N ARG A 120 -2.86 -17.90 -5.02
CA ARG A 120 -3.36 -19.26 -5.28
C ARG A 120 -4.65 -19.53 -4.54
N ASP A 121 -4.73 -19.10 -3.28
CA ASP A 121 -5.88 -19.40 -2.44
C ASP A 121 -7.06 -18.49 -2.83
N ILE A 122 -6.81 -17.23 -3.21
CA ILE A 122 -7.85 -16.35 -3.79
C ILE A 122 -8.35 -16.90 -5.14
N GLU A 123 -7.47 -17.43 -6.00
CA GLU A 123 -7.87 -18.09 -7.24
C GLU A 123 -8.70 -19.35 -6.95
N ALA A 124 -8.34 -20.13 -5.91
CA ALA A 124 -9.11 -21.28 -5.47
C ALA A 124 -10.50 -20.89 -4.93
N PHE A 125 -10.60 -19.79 -4.19
CA PHE A 125 -11.89 -19.24 -3.76
C PHE A 125 -12.78 -18.82 -4.93
N GLU A 126 -12.20 -18.35 -6.04
CA GLU A 126 -12.93 -17.97 -7.25
C GLU A 126 -13.68 -19.16 -7.89
N TYR A 127 -13.22 -20.39 -7.69
CA TYR A 127 -13.97 -21.59 -8.13
C TYR A 127 -15.20 -21.91 -7.28
N SER A 128 -15.23 -21.45 -6.02
CA SER A 128 -16.31 -21.73 -5.07
C SER A 128 -17.22 -20.53 -4.80
N ASN A 129 -16.72 -19.31 -5.06
CA ASN A 129 -17.43 -18.05 -4.80
C ASN A 129 -17.41 -17.17 -6.06
N SER A 130 -18.33 -16.24 -6.15
CA SER A 130 -18.29 -15.28 -7.24
C SER A 130 -17.08 -14.32 -7.09
N LEU A 131 -16.51 -13.89 -8.21
CA LEU A 131 -15.46 -12.85 -8.22
C LEU A 131 -15.90 -11.59 -7.46
N GLU A 132 -17.18 -11.26 -7.52
CA GLU A 132 -17.74 -10.11 -6.80
C GLU A 132 -17.63 -10.27 -5.28
N GLU A 133 -17.89 -11.45 -4.73
CA GLU A 133 -17.74 -11.72 -3.29
C GLU A 133 -16.30 -11.59 -2.85
N ILE A 134 -15.35 -12.12 -3.64
CA ILE A 134 -13.92 -12.01 -3.36
C ILE A 134 -13.48 -10.55 -3.34
N VAL A 135 -13.87 -9.79 -4.37
CA VAL A 135 -13.49 -8.37 -4.50
C VAL A 135 -14.15 -7.49 -3.44
N LYS A 136 -15.35 -7.84 -3.01
CA LYS A 136 -16.08 -7.09 -1.97
C LYS A 136 -15.50 -7.30 -0.57
N ARG A 137 -14.87 -8.43 -0.29
CA ARG A 137 -14.48 -8.83 1.07
C ARG A 137 -13.59 -7.82 1.81
N PRO A 138 -12.53 -7.22 1.23
CA PRO A 138 -11.76 -6.19 1.93
C PRO A 138 -12.59 -4.95 2.28
N TYR A 139 -13.53 -4.55 1.41
CA TYR A 139 -14.44 -3.45 1.71
C TYR A 139 -15.32 -3.76 2.92
N ASP A 140 -15.92 -4.94 2.98
CA ASP A 140 -16.75 -5.36 4.10
C ASP A 140 -15.93 -5.42 5.39
N PHE A 141 -14.73 -6.00 5.35
CA PHE A 141 -13.84 -6.14 6.49
C PHE A 141 -13.49 -4.78 7.12
N PHE A 142 -13.04 -3.81 6.33
CA PHE A 142 -12.66 -2.48 6.85
C PHE A 142 -13.85 -1.63 7.32
N ASN A 143 -15.08 -2.02 7.01
CA ASN A 143 -16.29 -1.38 7.48
C ASN A 143 -16.95 -2.12 8.68
N MET A 144 -16.37 -3.21 9.17
CA MET A 144 -16.84 -3.85 10.41
C MET A 144 -16.60 -2.95 11.61
N ASN A 145 -17.54 -2.94 12.54
CA ASN A 145 -17.43 -2.16 13.78
C ASN A 145 -16.17 -2.54 14.58
N ASP A 146 -15.90 -3.82 14.71
CA ASP A 146 -14.72 -4.34 15.42
C ASP A 146 -13.41 -3.80 14.84
N PHE A 147 -13.32 -3.71 13.50
CA PHE A 147 -12.16 -3.11 12.87
C PHE A 147 -12.07 -1.58 13.11
N ILE A 148 -13.20 -0.87 13.01
CA ILE A 148 -13.27 0.57 13.29
C ILE A 148 -12.87 0.88 14.74
N GLU A 149 -13.25 0.01 15.67
CA GLU A 149 -12.89 0.13 17.08
C GLU A 149 -11.38 -0.07 17.35
N CYS A 150 -10.62 -0.69 16.45
CA CYS A 150 -9.16 -0.71 16.53
C CYS A 150 -8.54 0.69 16.46
N GLY A 151 -9.24 1.67 15.84
CA GLY A 151 -8.91 3.08 15.89
C GLY A 151 -7.70 3.47 15.06
N TYR A 152 -7.48 2.84 13.94
CA TYR A 152 -6.53 3.30 12.95
C TYR A 152 -6.98 4.60 12.30
N ASP A 153 -6.06 5.55 12.14
CA ASP A 153 -6.30 6.77 11.36
C ASP A 153 -6.17 6.50 9.86
N LEU A 154 -5.20 5.63 9.51
CA LEU A 154 -4.88 5.24 8.13
C LEU A 154 -4.72 3.73 8.00
N VAL A 155 -5.35 3.17 6.98
CA VAL A 155 -4.98 1.87 6.41
C VAL A 155 -4.29 2.12 5.07
N LEU A 156 -3.07 1.61 4.91
CA LEU A 156 -2.35 1.70 3.64
C LEU A 156 -2.21 0.30 3.05
N ILE A 157 -2.74 0.10 1.84
CA ILE A 157 -2.70 -1.20 1.16
C ILE A 157 -1.70 -1.15 0.01
N ASP A 158 -0.66 -1.99 0.10
CA ASP A 158 0.25 -2.26 -1.03
C ASP A 158 -0.31 -3.38 -1.91
N THR A 159 -0.20 -3.23 -3.24
CA THR A 159 -0.87 -4.13 -4.18
C THR A 159 0.11 -4.83 -5.12
N PRO A 160 -0.20 -6.06 -5.58
CA PRO A 160 0.59 -6.73 -6.61
C PRO A 160 0.59 -5.96 -7.93
N PRO A 161 1.57 -6.21 -8.83
CA PRO A 161 1.64 -5.57 -10.15
C PRO A 161 0.64 -6.22 -11.14
N ALA A 162 -0.64 -6.24 -10.78
CA ALA A 162 -1.70 -6.86 -11.56
C ALA A 162 -3.03 -6.11 -11.39
N LYS A 163 -4.01 -6.40 -12.24
CA LYS A 163 -5.40 -5.94 -12.12
C LYS A 163 -6.34 -7.07 -11.63
N GLY A 164 -5.76 -8.07 -10.97
CA GLY A 164 -6.47 -9.24 -10.45
C GLY A 164 -7.38 -8.91 -9.26
N PRO A 165 -8.02 -9.94 -8.67
CA PRO A 165 -8.98 -9.80 -7.58
C PRO A 165 -8.46 -9.02 -6.38
N LEU A 166 -7.19 -9.24 -5.97
CA LEU A 166 -6.55 -8.52 -4.87
C LEU A 166 -6.49 -7.01 -5.10
N THR A 167 -6.02 -6.58 -6.28
CA THR A 167 -5.96 -5.14 -6.63
C THR A 167 -7.36 -4.54 -6.75
N GLN A 168 -8.32 -5.28 -7.32
CA GLN A 168 -9.71 -4.85 -7.40
C GLN A 168 -10.34 -4.70 -6.02
N GLY A 169 -10.11 -5.66 -5.11
CA GLY A 169 -10.59 -5.63 -3.73
C GLY A 169 -9.99 -4.48 -2.92
N ALA A 170 -8.68 -4.25 -3.06
CA ALA A 170 -8.01 -3.11 -2.45
C ALA A 170 -8.65 -1.79 -2.92
N ILE A 171 -8.84 -1.60 -4.24
CA ILE A 171 -9.46 -0.39 -4.79
C ILE A 171 -10.93 -0.29 -4.37
N ARG A 172 -11.67 -1.41 -4.29
CA ARG A 172 -13.05 -1.44 -3.78
C ARG A 172 -13.13 -0.94 -2.33
N ALA A 173 -12.15 -1.27 -1.51
CA ALA A 173 -12.07 -0.83 -0.11
C ALA A 173 -11.57 0.62 0.03
N ALA A 174 -10.81 1.13 -0.93
CA ALA A 174 -10.10 2.41 -0.82
C ALA A 174 -11.01 3.61 -0.61
N THR A 175 -10.59 4.57 0.21
CA THR A 175 -11.09 5.95 0.17
C THR A 175 -10.27 6.79 -0.80
N HIS A 176 -8.99 6.44 -0.96
CA HIS A 176 -8.03 7.15 -1.81
C HIS A 176 -7.12 6.18 -2.56
N VAL A 177 -6.74 6.53 -3.79
CA VAL A 177 -5.82 5.74 -4.62
C VAL A 177 -4.69 6.64 -5.13
N LEU A 178 -3.44 6.25 -4.84
CA LEU A 178 -2.24 6.88 -5.40
C LEU A 178 -1.67 5.98 -6.49
N ILE A 179 -1.39 6.55 -7.66
CA ILE A 179 -0.91 5.79 -8.83
C ILE A 179 0.52 6.23 -9.14
N PRO A 180 1.56 5.48 -8.70
CA PRO A 180 2.93 5.76 -9.07
C PRO A 180 3.17 5.49 -10.55
N LEU A 181 3.97 6.33 -11.17
CA LEU A 181 4.23 6.36 -12.60
C LEU A 181 5.73 6.51 -12.87
N GLU A 182 6.34 5.55 -13.53
CA GLU A 182 7.63 5.73 -14.16
C GLU A 182 7.45 6.35 -15.54
N LEU A 183 8.25 7.38 -15.90
CA LEU A 183 8.11 8.12 -17.15
C LEU A 183 8.66 7.31 -18.33
N SER A 184 7.91 6.30 -18.77
CA SER A 184 8.21 5.43 -19.91
C SER A 184 6.98 5.15 -20.77
N ASN A 185 7.17 4.87 -22.07
CA ASN A 185 6.06 4.55 -22.98
C ASN A 185 5.20 3.36 -22.51
N LYS A 186 5.84 2.35 -21.89
CA LYS A 186 5.12 1.20 -21.34
C LYS A 186 4.22 1.58 -20.17
N SER A 187 4.59 2.59 -19.39
CA SER A 187 3.77 3.07 -18.27
C SER A 187 2.52 3.80 -18.74
N LEU A 188 2.61 4.59 -19.81
CA LEU A 188 1.45 5.28 -20.38
C LEU A 188 0.33 4.33 -20.81
N GLN A 189 0.68 3.19 -21.42
CA GLN A 189 -0.31 2.22 -21.89
C GLN A 189 -1.16 1.63 -20.74
N GLY A 190 -0.57 1.48 -19.55
CA GLY A 190 -1.26 0.95 -18.37
C GLY A 190 -2.07 1.97 -17.59
N LEU A 191 -1.73 3.27 -17.74
CA LEU A 191 -2.21 4.33 -16.87
C LEU A 191 -3.73 4.57 -17.00
N ALA A 192 -4.22 4.74 -18.23
CA ALA A 192 -5.65 4.91 -18.48
C ALA A 192 -6.47 3.72 -17.94
N GLY A 193 -5.92 2.50 -18.08
CA GLY A 193 -6.56 1.31 -17.55
C GLY A 193 -6.56 1.20 -16.03
N MET A 194 -5.67 1.90 -15.30
CA MET A 194 -5.74 1.99 -13.83
C MET A 194 -6.82 2.99 -13.41
N VAL A 195 -6.88 4.16 -14.07
CA VAL A 195 -7.95 5.14 -13.82
C VAL A 195 -9.33 4.51 -14.10
N ASP A 196 -9.48 3.78 -15.21
CA ASP A 196 -10.69 3.06 -15.54
C ASP A 196 -11.04 1.97 -14.51
N LEU A 197 -10.04 1.26 -13.96
CA LEU A 197 -10.25 0.27 -12.90
C LEU A 197 -10.84 0.92 -11.64
N VAL A 198 -10.30 2.07 -11.21
CA VAL A 198 -10.83 2.81 -10.07
C VAL A 198 -12.29 3.22 -10.34
N ASN A 199 -12.59 3.76 -11.51
CA ASN A 199 -13.93 4.17 -11.88
C ASN A 199 -14.91 2.98 -11.89
N ARG A 200 -14.48 1.83 -12.41
CA ARG A 200 -15.31 0.60 -12.39
C ARG A 200 -15.61 0.13 -10.97
N GLN A 201 -14.63 0.14 -10.08
CA GLN A 201 -14.86 -0.25 -8.68
C GLN A 201 -15.77 0.75 -7.96
N ASN A 202 -15.73 2.02 -8.32
CA ASN A 202 -16.60 3.05 -7.77
C ASN A 202 -18.09 2.86 -8.11
N VAL A 203 -18.42 2.20 -9.21
CA VAL A 203 -19.82 1.91 -9.58
C VAL A 203 -20.55 1.07 -8.51
N TYR A 204 -19.82 0.24 -7.78
CA TYR A 204 -20.36 -0.62 -6.72
C TYR A 204 -20.46 0.08 -5.36
N ARG A 205 -20.17 1.38 -5.28
CA ARG A 205 -20.16 2.13 -4.03
C ARG A 205 -21.13 3.32 -4.07
N PRO A 206 -21.71 3.71 -2.92
CA PRO A 206 -22.45 4.97 -2.81
C PRO A 206 -21.57 6.15 -3.25
N THR A 207 -22.15 7.12 -3.96
CA THR A 207 -21.43 8.29 -4.47
C THR A 207 -20.68 9.06 -3.37
N SER A 208 -21.24 9.11 -2.17
CA SER A 208 -20.62 9.76 -1.00
C SER A 208 -19.37 9.04 -0.48
N ASN A 209 -19.17 7.78 -0.89
CA ASN A 209 -18.09 6.92 -0.39
C ASN A 209 -17.19 6.37 -1.51
N GLN A 210 -17.19 6.98 -2.68
CA GLN A 210 -16.33 6.58 -3.80
C GLN A 210 -14.87 6.92 -3.54
N ALA A 211 -13.98 6.02 -4.00
CA ALA A 211 -12.55 6.22 -3.94
C ALA A 211 -12.14 7.42 -4.80
N LYS A 212 -11.32 8.31 -4.24
CA LYS A 212 -10.72 9.44 -4.96
C LYS A 212 -9.32 9.07 -5.42
N ILE A 213 -8.98 9.40 -6.66
CA ILE A 213 -7.59 9.31 -7.12
C ILE A 213 -6.85 10.52 -6.58
N VAL A 214 -5.87 10.29 -5.67
CA VAL A 214 -4.97 11.32 -5.12
C VAL A 214 -4.15 11.96 -6.23
N GLY A 215 -3.67 11.13 -7.15
CA GLY A 215 -2.96 11.59 -8.33
C GLY A 215 -2.01 10.57 -8.94
N LEU A 216 -1.37 11.00 -10.01
CA LEU A 216 -0.33 10.30 -10.74
C LEU A 216 1.02 10.80 -10.25
N LEU A 217 1.71 10.00 -9.42
CA LEU A 217 3.00 10.35 -8.83
C LEU A 217 4.14 9.95 -9.76
N ARG A 218 4.91 10.93 -10.23
CA ARG A 218 6.13 10.67 -10.99
C ARG A 218 7.19 10.05 -10.07
N ASN A 219 7.64 8.86 -10.41
CA ASN A 219 8.67 8.13 -9.68
C ASN A 219 9.81 7.69 -10.59
N LYS A 220 10.99 7.47 -10.04
CA LYS A 220 12.22 7.14 -10.79
C LYS A 220 12.54 8.16 -11.87
N VAL A 221 12.40 9.44 -11.54
CA VAL A 221 12.73 10.53 -12.45
C VAL A 221 14.25 10.60 -12.62
N ASP A 222 14.71 10.50 -13.85
CA ASP A 222 16.14 10.51 -14.19
C ASP A 222 16.50 11.81 -14.93
N TYR A 223 17.33 12.63 -14.33
CA TYR A 223 17.78 13.89 -14.93
C TYR A 223 18.53 13.73 -16.25
N ASN A 224 19.19 12.60 -16.47
CA ASN A 224 19.90 12.33 -17.70
C ASN A 224 18.96 11.98 -18.86
N LYS A 225 17.71 11.65 -18.55
CA LYS A 225 16.67 11.27 -19.53
C LYS A 225 15.58 12.33 -19.70
N ARG A 226 15.86 13.61 -19.44
CA ARG A 226 14.87 14.69 -19.50
C ARG A 226 14.09 14.75 -20.80
N GLY A 227 14.75 14.67 -21.95
CA GLY A 227 14.09 14.75 -23.24
C GLY A 227 13.03 13.68 -23.48
N PRO A 228 13.35 12.38 -23.33
CA PRO A 228 12.36 11.30 -23.38
C PRO A 228 11.26 11.43 -22.33
N GLN A 229 11.60 11.79 -21.10
CA GLN A 229 10.63 11.92 -20.01
C GLN A 229 9.67 13.09 -20.22
N ASN A 230 10.16 14.23 -20.71
CA ASN A 230 9.30 15.37 -21.03
C ASN A 230 8.25 15.01 -22.11
N ARG A 231 8.64 14.25 -23.15
CA ARG A 231 7.64 13.78 -24.13
C ARG A 231 6.53 12.93 -23.51
N ILE A 232 6.86 12.13 -22.49
CA ILE A 232 5.84 11.37 -21.74
C ILE A 232 4.92 12.31 -20.97
N ILE A 233 5.50 13.30 -20.28
CA ILE A 233 4.73 14.32 -19.55
C ILE A 233 3.84 15.09 -20.51
N ASP A 234 4.33 15.51 -21.67
CA ASP A 234 3.54 16.21 -22.69
C ASP A 234 2.37 15.34 -23.18
N THR A 235 2.60 14.05 -23.35
CA THR A 235 1.53 13.10 -23.73
C THR A 235 0.47 12.98 -22.62
N ILE A 236 0.87 12.95 -21.35
CA ILE A 236 -0.06 12.95 -20.21
C ILE A 236 -0.86 14.26 -20.19
N LYS A 237 -0.17 15.40 -20.35
CA LYS A 237 -0.78 16.74 -20.34
C LYS A 237 -1.74 16.97 -21.52
N ALA A 238 -1.52 16.31 -22.64
CA ALA A 238 -2.43 16.37 -23.80
C ALA A 238 -3.75 15.63 -23.55
N ASN A 239 -3.83 14.75 -22.55
CA ASN A 239 -5.07 14.10 -22.15
C ASN A 239 -5.69 14.83 -20.97
N PRO A 240 -6.88 15.48 -21.09
CA PRO A 240 -7.46 16.28 -20.01
C PRO A 240 -7.67 15.53 -18.70
N ILE A 241 -8.07 14.26 -18.76
CA ILE A 241 -8.30 13.42 -17.57
C ILE A 241 -6.99 13.14 -16.85
N LEU A 242 -5.97 12.71 -17.57
CA LEU A 242 -4.66 12.38 -16.99
C LEU A 242 -3.93 13.64 -16.51
N ASN A 243 -4.06 14.75 -17.23
CA ASN A 243 -3.49 16.04 -16.83
C ASN A 243 -4.06 16.52 -15.50
N ALA A 244 -5.37 16.39 -15.30
CA ALA A 244 -6.02 16.79 -14.05
C ALA A 244 -5.57 15.93 -12.84
N LEU A 245 -5.04 14.75 -13.09
CA LEU A 245 -4.54 13.83 -12.06
C LEU A 245 -3.02 13.93 -11.85
N LEU A 246 -2.28 14.62 -12.72
CA LEU A 246 -0.82 14.69 -12.61
C LEU A 246 -0.40 15.51 -11.40
N ILE A 247 0.34 14.89 -10.48
CA ILE A 247 0.94 15.60 -9.35
C ILE A 247 2.15 16.39 -9.86
N GLU A 248 2.07 17.72 -9.81
CA GLU A 248 3.17 18.60 -10.24
C GLU A 248 4.09 19.02 -9.10
N SER A 249 3.57 19.05 -7.86
CA SER A 249 4.27 19.58 -6.68
C SER A 249 5.28 18.59 -6.07
N VAL A 250 5.16 17.30 -6.37
CA VAL A 250 6.01 16.25 -5.81
C VAL A 250 6.40 15.24 -6.88
N GLU A 251 7.65 14.84 -6.87
CA GLU A 251 8.18 13.73 -7.66
C GLU A 251 9.28 13.02 -6.88
N LEU A 252 9.54 11.77 -7.18
CA LEU A 252 10.65 11.01 -6.63
C LEU A 252 11.67 10.70 -7.72
N HIS A 253 12.93 11.05 -7.46
CA HIS A 253 14.01 10.75 -8.39
C HIS A 253 14.53 9.33 -8.19
N ASP A 254 15.14 8.82 -9.26
CA ASP A 254 15.90 7.58 -9.17
C ASP A 254 17.11 7.79 -8.25
N SER A 255 17.14 7.06 -7.16
CA SER A 255 18.11 7.26 -6.09
C SER A 255 18.69 5.92 -5.63
N PRO A 256 20.03 5.78 -5.55
CA PRO A 256 20.65 4.63 -4.90
C PRO A 256 20.17 4.43 -3.44
N ARG A 257 19.83 5.52 -2.74
CA ARG A 257 19.29 5.47 -1.37
C ARG A 257 18.01 4.65 -1.25
N ALA A 258 17.20 4.64 -2.31
CA ALA A 258 15.99 3.81 -2.35
C ALA A 258 16.32 2.31 -2.33
N VAL A 259 17.41 1.93 -2.99
CA VAL A 259 17.92 0.54 -3.01
C VAL A 259 18.54 0.19 -1.65
N ASP A 260 19.40 1.06 -1.12
CA ASP A 260 20.05 0.88 0.18
C ASP A 260 19.03 0.65 1.31
N ILE A 261 17.93 1.42 1.29
CA ILE A 261 16.85 1.27 2.29
C ILE A 261 16.10 -0.05 2.12
N ASP A 262 15.97 -0.55 0.92
CA ASP A 262 15.24 -1.79 0.61
C ASP A 262 16.11 -3.04 0.91
N GLU A 263 17.43 -2.97 0.66
CA GLU A 263 18.37 -4.08 0.81
C GLU A 263 19.01 -4.15 2.20
N ASP A 264 19.34 -3.02 2.79
CA ASP A 264 19.93 -2.96 4.12
C ASP A 264 18.85 -2.97 5.20
N GLN A 265 19.02 -3.75 6.22
CA GLN A 265 18.13 -3.85 7.39
C GLN A 265 18.02 -2.53 8.19
N ALA A 266 18.14 -1.39 7.50
CA ALA A 266 18.02 -0.08 8.11
C ALA A 266 16.65 0.09 8.79
N PRO A 267 16.52 0.87 9.87
CA PRO A 267 15.22 1.16 10.47
C PRO A 267 14.22 1.67 9.44
N ILE A 268 12.95 1.32 9.58
CA ILE A 268 11.90 1.81 8.67
C ILE A 268 11.81 3.34 8.66
N THR A 269 12.26 3.98 9.73
CA THR A 269 12.35 5.45 9.88
C THR A 269 13.59 6.06 9.23
N ALA A 270 14.54 5.25 8.74
CA ALA A 270 15.83 5.74 8.22
C ALA A 270 15.73 6.91 7.23
N PRO A 271 14.73 6.95 6.30
CA PRO A 271 14.56 8.09 5.40
C PRO A 271 14.35 9.43 6.13
N TYR A 272 13.92 9.39 7.39
CA TYR A 272 13.53 10.55 8.20
C TYR A 272 14.43 10.80 9.41
N THR A 273 15.35 9.89 9.74
CA THR A 273 16.18 9.95 10.94
C THR A 273 17.68 9.84 10.65
N GLU A 274 18.09 9.09 9.64
CA GLU A 274 19.50 8.76 9.40
C GLU A 274 20.10 9.53 8.22
N LEU A 275 19.26 10.03 7.30
CA LEU A 275 19.73 10.86 6.20
C LEU A 275 19.93 12.31 6.68
N LYS A 276 20.90 13.00 6.07
CA LYS A 276 21.09 14.43 6.34
C LYS A 276 19.85 15.23 5.96
N GLU A 277 19.61 16.35 6.65
CA GLU A 277 18.44 17.21 6.40
C GLU A 277 18.40 17.75 4.97
N ASP A 278 19.55 17.89 4.31
CA ASP A 278 19.68 18.34 2.92
C ASP A 278 19.76 17.18 1.91
N ASP A 279 19.67 15.92 2.37
CA ASP A 279 19.61 14.77 1.47
C ASP A 279 18.34 14.84 0.61
N ARG A 280 18.55 14.81 -0.69
CA ARG A 280 17.46 14.96 -1.64
C ARG A 280 16.37 13.90 -1.49
N PHE A 281 16.76 12.64 -1.30
CA PHE A 281 15.80 11.56 -1.14
C PHE A 281 14.96 11.74 0.13
N ALA A 282 15.58 12.18 1.24
CA ALA A 282 14.88 12.49 2.48
C ALA A 282 13.86 13.63 2.29
N LEU A 283 14.24 14.69 1.59
CA LEU A 283 13.37 15.83 1.30
C LEU A 283 12.19 15.43 0.40
N GLU A 284 12.43 14.64 -0.64
CA GLU A 284 11.38 14.14 -1.54
C GLU A 284 10.43 13.17 -0.82
N ALA A 285 10.97 12.28 0.01
CA ALA A 285 10.17 11.36 0.84
C ALA A 285 9.27 12.12 1.82
N ALA A 286 9.81 13.14 2.49
CA ALA A 286 9.05 13.98 3.41
C ALA A 286 7.99 14.82 2.67
N ALA A 287 8.33 15.37 1.50
CA ALA A 287 7.37 16.13 0.67
C ALA A 287 6.22 15.24 0.20
N LEU A 288 6.52 13.98 -0.20
CA LEU A 288 5.49 13.01 -0.57
C LEU A 288 4.58 12.68 0.62
N GLY A 289 5.16 12.38 1.78
CA GLY A 289 4.39 12.08 2.98
C GLY A 289 3.47 13.23 3.39
N GLU A 290 3.98 14.47 3.37
CA GLU A 290 3.21 15.68 3.68
C GLU A 290 2.10 15.93 2.67
N PHE A 291 2.39 15.78 1.38
CA PHE A 291 1.40 15.89 0.31
C PHE A 291 0.24 14.91 0.52
N VAL A 292 0.56 13.62 0.68
CA VAL A 292 -0.47 12.59 0.86
C VAL A 292 -1.28 12.82 2.13
N TYR A 293 -0.62 13.17 3.26
CA TYR A 293 -1.27 13.46 4.53
C TYR A 293 -2.36 14.54 4.40
N LYS A 294 -2.09 15.59 3.63
CA LYS A 294 -3.05 16.68 3.36
C LYS A 294 -4.16 16.22 2.42
N GLU A 295 -3.81 15.61 1.29
CA GLU A 295 -4.76 15.21 0.25
C GLU A 295 -5.80 14.19 0.73
N ILE A 296 -5.43 13.28 1.62
CA ILE A 296 -6.37 12.29 2.18
C ILE A 296 -7.15 12.84 3.39
N GLY A 297 -6.91 14.07 3.80
CA GLY A 297 -7.66 14.75 4.86
C GLY A 297 -7.35 14.27 6.28
N LEU A 298 -6.12 13.81 6.56
CA LEU A 298 -5.67 13.47 7.92
C LEU A 298 -5.16 14.70 8.69
N GLY A 299 -4.94 15.81 8.01
CA GLY A 299 -4.47 17.07 8.60
C GLY A 299 -5.59 18.06 8.96
N ALA A 300 -6.85 17.69 8.78
CA ALA A 300 -8.01 18.54 9.02
C ALA A 300 -8.58 18.39 10.43
#